data_8345470a56bdc49cfc70cf787b213afe
#
_entry.id   8345470a56bdc49cfc70cf787b213afe
#
_cell.length_a   1.000
_cell.length_b   1.000
_cell.length_c   1.000
_cell.angle_alpha   90.00
_cell.angle_beta   90.00
_cell.angle_gamma   90.00
#
_symmetry.space_group_name_H-M   'P 1'
#
loop_
_entity.id
_entity.type
_entity.pdbx_description
1 polymer ?
#
loop_
_entity_poly.entity_id
_entity_poly.type
_entity_poly.pdbx_seq_one_letter_code
_entity_poly.pdbx_strand_id
1 'polypeptide(L)'
;NFHCTSITFIQNTKIPFAKPFLQLALENFELSYQTHNMNLSFLSLMISLETLFNPGDRELRYRLSRNTAVLLGKETDDSKSIFSEVKDLYDKRSKIVHTGKSNIITKQDLLKLRHYVRESIKEINKIDKNKDELIDLLNSCGLGARPWRK
;
A
#
# COMPACT_ATOMS: atom_id res chain seq x y z
N ASN A 1 -9.07 -18.98 10.88
CA ASN A 1 -10.03 -18.87 9.76
C ASN A 1 -9.95 -17.54 8.99
N PHE A 2 -8.84 -16.78 9.14
CA PHE A 2 -8.61 -15.55 8.37
C PHE A 2 -8.08 -15.81 6.95
N HIS A 3 -7.66 -17.05 6.64
CA HIS A 3 -7.06 -17.42 5.36
C HIS A 3 -8.05 -17.43 4.19
N CYS A 4 -9.32 -17.79 4.45
CA CYS A 4 -10.29 -18.01 3.39
C CYS A 4 -10.88 -16.73 2.80
N THR A 5 -11.05 -15.68 3.61
CA THR A 5 -11.74 -14.45 3.18
C THR A 5 -10.90 -13.55 2.28
N SER A 6 -9.57 -13.54 2.47
CA SER A 6 -8.67 -12.70 1.67
C SER A 6 -8.41 -13.29 0.29
N ILE A 7 -8.27 -14.61 0.20
CA ILE A 7 -8.08 -15.32 -1.08
C ILE A 7 -9.34 -15.21 -1.94
N THR A 8 -10.52 -15.34 -1.33
CA THR A 8 -11.80 -15.21 -2.05
C THR A 8 -12.02 -13.81 -2.60
N PHE A 9 -11.55 -12.79 -1.88
CA PHE A 9 -11.62 -11.40 -2.35
C PHE A 9 -10.76 -11.18 -3.60
N ILE A 10 -9.55 -11.72 -3.63
CA ILE A 10 -8.60 -11.59 -4.74
C ILE A 10 -9.11 -12.33 -5.98
N GLN A 11 -9.68 -13.52 -5.81
CA GLN A 11 -10.22 -14.32 -6.91
C GLN A 11 -11.43 -13.70 -7.59
N ASN A 12 -12.23 -12.92 -6.89
CA ASN A 12 -13.41 -12.23 -7.44
C ASN A 12 -13.11 -10.86 -8.04
N THR A 13 -11.89 -10.34 -7.86
CA THR A 13 -11.50 -9.06 -8.44
C THR A 13 -10.86 -9.32 -9.80
N LYS A 14 -11.53 -8.95 -10.88
CA LYS A 14 -10.92 -8.93 -12.22
C LYS A 14 -9.82 -7.88 -12.23
N ILE A 15 -8.59 -8.31 -11.95
CA ILE A 15 -7.42 -7.46 -12.10
C ILE A 15 -7.10 -7.41 -13.58
N PRO A 16 -7.12 -6.23 -14.21
CA PRO A 16 -6.74 -6.13 -15.61
C PRO A 16 -5.30 -6.63 -15.77
N PHE A 17 -5.11 -7.73 -16.51
CA PHE A 17 -3.77 -8.24 -16.87
C PHE A 17 -2.88 -7.19 -17.55
N ALA A 18 -3.48 -6.10 -18.02
CA ALA A 18 -2.80 -4.96 -18.62
C ALA A 18 -2.07 -4.04 -17.62
N LYS A 19 -2.12 -4.32 -16.30
CA LYS A 19 -1.45 -3.51 -15.28
C LYS A 19 -0.39 -4.33 -14.51
N PRO A 20 0.84 -4.47 -15.03
CA PRO A 20 1.88 -5.31 -14.40
C PRO A 20 2.22 -4.87 -12.97
N PHE A 21 2.23 -3.57 -12.69
CA PHE A 21 2.49 -3.05 -11.35
C PHE A 21 1.43 -3.46 -10.32
N LEU A 22 0.17 -3.52 -10.73
CA LEU A 22 -0.93 -3.95 -9.87
C LEU A 22 -0.86 -5.45 -9.59
N GLN A 23 -0.52 -6.24 -10.59
CA GLN A 23 -0.29 -7.68 -10.42
C GLN A 23 0.87 -7.96 -9.47
N LEU A 24 2.01 -7.30 -9.65
CA LEU A 24 3.17 -7.47 -8.77
C LEU A 24 2.86 -7.04 -7.33
N ALA A 25 2.12 -5.96 -7.15
CA ALA A 25 1.67 -5.53 -5.83
C ALA A 25 0.77 -6.59 -5.17
N LEU A 26 -0.15 -7.19 -5.94
CA LEU A 26 -1.01 -8.26 -5.45
C LEU A 26 -0.22 -9.51 -5.06
N GLU A 27 0.75 -9.92 -5.87
CA GLU A 27 1.61 -11.07 -5.58
C GLU A 27 2.38 -10.89 -4.25
N ASN A 28 2.92 -9.69 -4.01
CA ASN A 28 3.57 -9.37 -2.74
C ASN A 28 2.57 -9.30 -1.56
N PHE A 29 1.37 -8.82 -1.80
CA PHE A 29 0.29 -8.86 -0.81
C PHE A 29 -0.08 -10.30 -0.43
N GLU A 30 -0.24 -11.20 -1.40
CA GLU A 30 -0.48 -12.63 -1.17
C GLU A 30 0.68 -13.30 -0.43
N LEU A 31 1.92 -13.00 -0.81
CA LEU A 31 3.13 -13.51 -0.17
C LEU A 31 3.15 -13.18 1.33
N SER A 32 2.62 -12.03 1.72
CA SER A 32 2.54 -11.64 3.13
C SER A 32 1.71 -12.59 4.01
N TYR A 33 0.83 -13.38 3.42
CA TYR A 33 0.04 -14.40 4.13
C TYR A 33 0.71 -15.77 4.15
N GLN A 34 1.65 -16.03 3.24
CA GLN A 34 2.31 -17.32 3.11
C GLN A 34 3.49 -17.49 4.08
N THR A 35 4.04 -16.39 4.58
CA THR A 35 5.13 -16.44 5.54
C THR A 35 4.63 -16.37 6.98
N HIS A 36 5.22 -17.20 7.85
CA HIS A 36 4.96 -17.18 9.29
C HIS A 36 5.83 -16.16 10.04
N ASN A 37 6.84 -15.61 9.39
CA ASN A 37 7.69 -14.58 9.96
C ASN A 37 7.04 -13.19 9.80
N MET A 38 6.73 -12.56 10.93
CA MET A 38 6.05 -11.27 10.95
C MET A 38 6.83 -10.16 10.24
N ASN A 39 8.16 -10.13 10.37
CA ASN A 39 8.98 -9.15 9.66
C ASN A 39 8.96 -9.37 8.15
N LEU A 40 9.02 -10.61 7.68
CA LEU A 40 8.95 -10.92 6.25
C LEU A 40 7.56 -10.60 5.68
N SER A 41 6.49 -10.89 6.43
CA SER A 41 5.13 -10.46 6.06
C SER A 41 5.04 -8.95 5.90
N PHE A 42 5.58 -8.21 6.87
CA PHE A 42 5.61 -6.76 6.86
C PHE A 42 6.42 -6.20 5.68
N LEU A 43 7.61 -6.75 5.43
CA LEU A 43 8.45 -6.34 4.29
C LEU A 43 7.76 -6.62 2.95
N SER A 44 7.09 -7.76 2.79
CA SER A 44 6.33 -8.08 1.58
C SER A 44 5.19 -7.08 1.35
N LEU A 45 4.48 -6.70 2.40
CA LEU A 45 3.44 -5.67 2.31
C LEU A 45 4.01 -4.29 1.96
N MET A 46 5.18 -3.95 2.51
CA MET A 46 5.82 -2.68 2.18
C MET A 46 6.29 -2.66 0.72
N ILE A 47 6.85 -3.76 0.20
CA ILE A 47 7.20 -3.90 -1.22
C ILE A 47 5.94 -3.75 -2.09
N SER A 48 4.81 -4.33 -1.69
CA SER A 48 3.54 -4.15 -2.38
C SER A 48 3.16 -2.68 -2.48
N LEU A 49 3.24 -1.94 -1.38
CA LEU A 49 2.94 -0.50 -1.35
C LEU A 49 3.91 0.31 -2.21
N GLU A 50 5.21 -0.01 -2.13
CA GLU A 50 6.25 0.60 -2.99
C GLU A 50 5.97 0.34 -4.47
N THR A 51 5.56 -0.86 -4.83
CA THR A 51 5.20 -1.21 -6.21
C THR A 51 4.06 -0.35 -6.74
N LEU A 52 3.07 -0.04 -5.89
CA LEU A 52 1.93 0.80 -6.28
C LEU A 52 2.30 2.27 -6.48
N PHE A 53 3.16 2.83 -5.62
CA PHE A 53 3.30 4.27 -5.46
C PHE A 53 4.70 4.82 -5.69
N ASN A 54 5.72 3.97 -5.84
CA ASN A 54 7.08 4.45 -6.10
C ASN A 54 7.22 4.89 -7.57
N PRO A 55 7.49 6.18 -7.82
CA PRO A 55 7.72 6.67 -9.18
C PRO A 55 9.14 6.38 -9.73
N GLY A 56 10.01 5.71 -8.95
CA GLY A 56 11.41 5.48 -9.28
C GLY A 56 12.37 6.59 -8.81
N ASP A 57 11.86 7.60 -8.13
CA ASP A 57 12.60 8.78 -7.66
C ASP A 57 13.03 8.71 -6.19
N ARG A 58 13.67 9.81 -5.78
CA ARG A 58 14.03 10.06 -4.39
C ARG A 58 12.80 10.33 -3.52
N GLU A 59 12.98 10.39 -2.19
CA GLU A 59 11.94 10.71 -1.20
C GLU A 59 10.83 9.66 -1.08
N LEU A 60 11.18 8.39 -1.23
CA LEU A 60 10.22 7.27 -1.20
C LEU A 60 9.29 7.31 0.03
N ARG A 61 9.83 7.58 1.22
CA ARG A 61 9.06 7.73 2.46
C ARG A 61 7.91 8.74 2.35
N TYR A 62 8.23 9.93 1.82
CA TYR A 62 7.23 10.98 1.63
C TYR A 62 6.21 10.60 0.55
N ARG A 63 6.69 10.09 -0.58
CA ARG A 63 5.86 9.72 -1.72
C ARG A 63 4.85 8.64 -1.38
N LEU A 64 5.28 7.58 -0.70
CA LEU A 64 4.38 6.51 -0.25
C LEU A 64 3.31 7.04 0.71
N SER A 65 3.73 7.81 1.72
CA SER A 65 2.82 8.38 2.71
C SER A 65 1.78 9.29 2.07
N ARG A 66 2.23 10.18 1.18
CA ARG A 66 1.36 11.12 0.49
C ARG A 66 0.39 10.42 -0.47
N ASN A 67 0.89 9.53 -1.31
CA ASN A 67 0.07 8.89 -2.34
C ASN A 67 -0.97 7.95 -1.72
N THR A 68 -0.63 7.23 -0.65
CA THR A 68 -1.60 6.43 0.11
C THR A 68 -2.66 7.33 0.74
N ALA A 69 -2.26 8.43 1.35
CA ALA A 69 -3.19 9.39 1.98
C ALA A 69 -4.13 10.05 0.97
N VAL A 70 -3.62 10.44 -0.19
CA VAL A 70 -4.45 11.02 -1.28
C VAL A 70 -5.43 9.99 -1.82
N LEU A 71 -4.97 8.75 -2.03
CA LEU A 71 -5.82 7.69 -2.58
C LEU A 71 -6.93 7.26 -1.62
N LEU A 72 -6.62 7.07 -0.34
CA LEU A 72 -7.52 6.44 0.64
C LEU A 72 -8.22 7.42 1.56
N GLY A 73 -7.62 8.57 1.87
CA GLY A 73 -8.20 9.55 2.79
C GLY A 73 -9.55 10.07 2.32
N LYS A 74 -10.57 10.10 3.15
CA LYS A 74 -11.93 10.53 2.81
C LYS A 74 -12.08 12.04 2.88
N GLU A 75 -11.39 12.65 3.81
CA GLU A 75 -11.33 14.09 4.06
C GLU A 75 -9.93 14.48 4.51
N THR A 76 -9.69 15.76 4.75
CA THR A 76 -8.36 16.28 5.06
C THR A 76 -7.76 15.67 6.32
N ASP A 77 -8.52 15.56 7.41
CA ASP A 77 -8.01 15.03 8.68
C ASP A 77 -7.73 13.53 8.60
N ASP A 78 -8.58 12.75 7.96
CA ASP A 78 -8.37 11.34 7.68
C ASP A 78 -7.11 11.15 6.81
N SER A 79 -6.95 11.95 5.77
CA SER A 79 -5.76 11.92 4.91
C SER A 79 -4.47 12.24 5.67
N LYS A 80 -4.49 13.20 6.58
CA LYS A 80 -3.32 13.53 7.44
C LYS A 80 -2.99 12.37 8.38
N SER A 81 -3.99 11.70 8.94
CA SER A 81 -3.81 10.52 9.79
C SER A 81 -3.15 9.38 9.01
N ILE A 82 -3.66 9.04 7.82
CA ILE A 82 -3.07 8.03 6.94
C ILE A 82 -1.63 8.38 6.58
N PHE A 83 -1.38 9.65 6.23
CA PHE A 83 -0.02 10.13 5.93
C PHE A 83 0.96 9.86 7.08
N SER A 84 0.58 10.23 8.30
CA SER A 84 1.42 10.03 9.49
C SER A 84 1.67 8.54 9.78
N GLU A 85 0.64 7.72 9.69
CA GLU A 85 0.72 6.29 9.96
C GLU A 85 1.59 5.55 8.93
N VAL A 86 1.44 5.82 7.64
CA VAL A 86 2.27 5.22 6.59
C VAL A 86 3.72 5.66 6.72
N LYS A 87 3.96 6.90 7.11
CA LYS A 87 5.29 7.43 7.40
C LYS A 87 5.97 6.65 8.53
N ASP A 88 5.25 6.40 9.63
CA ASP A 88 5.76 5.60 10.74
C ASP A 88 6.02 4.14 10.36
N LEU A 89 5.15 3.53 9.57
CA LEU A 89 5.34 2.18 9.06
C LEU A 89 6.58 2.08 8.17
N TYR A 90 6.83 3.07 7.32
CA TYR A 90 8.04 3.13 6.51
C TYR A 90 9.31 3.27 7.35
N ASP A 91 9.28 4.08 8.41
CA ASP A 91 10.40 4.21 9.35
C ASP A 91 10.73 2.87 10.04
N LYS A 92 9.71 2.10 10.40
CA LYS A 92 9.88 0.75 10.94
C LYS A 92 10.50 -0.20 9.91
N ARG A 93 10.05 -0.15 8.66
CA ARG A 93 10.67 -0.89 7.53
C ARG A 93 12.16 -0.57 7.42
N SER A 94 12.50 0.69 7.44
CA SER A 94 13.88 1.14 7.37
C SER A 94 14.74 0.57 8.52
N LYS A 95 14.22 0.62 9.74
CA LYS A 95 14.90 0.04 10.92
C LYS A 95 15.12 -1.47 10.79
N ILE A 96 14.12 -2.23 10.33
CA ILE A 96 14.25 -3.68 10.12
C ILE A 96 15.38 -3.98 9.13
N VAL A 97 15.37 -3.30 7.98
CA VAL A 97 16.35 -3.55 6.92
C VAL A 97 17.77 -3.18 7.34
N HIS A 98 17.93 -2.05 8.05
CA HIS A 98 19.26 -1.57 8.44
C HIS A 98 19.83 -2.25 9.70
N THR A 99 18.99 -2.71 10.61
CA THR A 99 19.45 -3.25 11.90
C THR A 99 19.29 -4.76 12.02
N GLY A 100 18.46 -5.38 11.20
CA GLY A 100 18.11 -6.81 11.29
C GLY A 100 17.34 -7.18 12.56
N LYS A 101 16.86 -6.22 13.35
CA LYS A 101 16.13 -6.48 14.60
C LYS A 101 14.75 -7.04 14.33
N SER A 102 14.33 -8.03 15.15
CA SER A 102 13.09 -8.77 14.97
C SER A 102 11.88 -8.20 15.72
N ASN A 103 12.09 -7.28 16.66
CA ASN A 103 11.06 -6.78 17.58
C ASN A 103 10.65 -5.31 17.32
N ILE A 104 10.80 -4.82 16.09
CA ILE A 104 10.51 -3.42 15.73
C ILE A 104 9.03 -3.22 15.45
N ILE A 105 8.36 -4.20 14.86
CA ILE A 105 6.95 -4.12 14.51
C ILE A 105 6.06 -4.90 15.46
N THR A 106 4.84 -4.44 15.60
CA THR A 106 3.77 -5.11 16.34
C THR A 106 2.80 -5.77 15.40
N LYS A 107 1.94 -6.66 15.94
CA LYS A 107 0.83 -7.23 15.19
C LYS A 107 -0.12 -6.15 14.65
N GLN A 108 -0.32 -5.07 15.39
CA GLN A 108 -1.14 -3.94 14.97
C GLN A 108 -0.54 -3.21 13.77
N ASP A 109 0.78 -3.03 13.74
CA ASP A 109 1.48 -2.46 12.58
C ASP A 109 1.28 -3.31 11.33
N LEU A 110 1.40 -4.63 11.45
CA LEU A 110 1.18 -5.56 10.36
C LEU A 110 -0.26 -5.49 9.82
N LEU A 111 -1.25 -5.49 10.70
CA LEU A 111 -2.67 -5.40 10.32
C LEU A 111 -3.00 -4.06 9.66
N LYS A 112 -2.44 -2.97 10.17
CA LYS A 112 -2.61 -1.62 9.61
C LYS A 112 -2.02 -1.52 8.21
N LEU A 113 -0.79 -1.97 8.01
CA LEU A 113 -0.15 -1.96 6.69
C LEU A 113 -0.92 -2.85 5.70
N ARG A 114 -1.36 -4.03 6.13
CA ARG A 114 -2.18 -4.93 5.31
C ARG A 114 -3.49 -4.29 4.88
N HIS A 115 -4.13 -3.54 5.76
CA HIS A 115 -5.33 -2.76 5.44
C HIS A 115 -5.04 -1.71 4.35
N TYR A 116 -3.98 -0.92 4.50
CA TYR A 116 -3.63 0.10 3.52
C TYR A 116 -3.27 -0.48 2.16
N VAL A 117 -2.52 -1.56 2.12
CA VAL A 117 -2.18 -2.24 0.86
C VAL A 117 -3.44 -2.77 0.18
N ARG A 118 -4.28 -3.48 0.91
CA ARG A 118 -5.53 -4.04 0.38
C ARG A 118 -6.45 -2.97 -0.21
N GLU A 119 -6.70 -1.91 0.57
CA GLU A 119 -7.58 -0.83 0.11
C GLU A 119 -6.97 -0.06 -1.07
N SER A 120 -5.65 0.12 -1.09
CA SER A 120 -4.96 0.75 -2.23
C SER A 120 -5.11 -0.09 -3.51
N ILE A 121 -4.92 -1.40 -3.45
CA ILE A 121 -5.12 -2.30 -4.61
C ILE A 121 -6.56 -2.20 -5.09
N LYS A 122 -7.55 -2.20 -4.19
CA LYS A 122 -8.97 -2.08 -4.53
C LYS A 122 -9.29 -0.77 -5.25
N GLU A 123 -8.82 0.34 -4.72
CA GLU A 123 -9.09 1.65 -5.31
C GLU A 123 -8.39 1.82 -6.67
N ILE A 124 -7.12 1.41 -6.78
CA ILE A 124 -6.36 1.50 -8.03
C ILE A 124 -6.99 0.62 -9.12
N ASN A 125 -7.53 -0.54 -8.74
CA ASN A 125 -8.21 -1.42 -9.70
C ASN A 125 -9.46 -0.77 -10.35
N LYS A 126 -10.07 0.22 -9.69
CA LYS A 126 -11.20 0.98 -10.22
C LYS A 126 -10.78 2.13 -11.14
N ILE A 127 -9.50 2.52 -11.11
CA ILE A 127 -8.96 3.64 -11.87
C ILE A 127 -8.34 3.08 -13.16
N ASP A 128 -8.90 3.48 -14.31
CA ASP A 128 -8.39 3.04 -15.62
C ASP A 128 -7.18 3.90 -16.06
N LYS A 129 -6.04 3.63 -15.43
CA LYS A 129 -4.75 4.31 -15.68
C LYS A 129 -3.58 3.35 -15.50
N ASN A 130 -2.51 3.55 -16.29
CA ASN A 130 -1.24 2.92 -16.02
C ASN A 130 -0.55 3.56 -14.79
N LYS A 131 0.61 3.05 -14.40
CA LYS A 131 1.30 3.53 -13.19
C LYS A 131 1.70 5.01 -13.29
N ASP A 132 2.26 5.43 -14.41
CA ASP A 132 2.72 6.82 -14.58
C ASP A 132 1.54 7.79 -14.55
N GLU A 133 0.46 7.47 -15.25
CA GLU A 133 -0.78 8.24 -15.23
C GLU A 133 -1.43 8.29 -13.83
N LEU A 134 -1.36 7.18 -13.07
CA LEU A 134 -1.84 7.12 -11.68
C LEU A 134 -1.02 8.07 -10.80
N ILE A 135 0.30 8.00 -10.89
CA ILE A 135 1.19 8.86 -10.10
C ILE A 135 0.96 10.33 -10.43
N ASP A 136 0.81 10.68 -11.70
CA ASP A 136 0.51 12.05 -12.14
C ASP A 136 -0.84 12.53 -11.58
N LEU A 137 -1.87 11.68 -11.62
CA LEU A 137 -3.17 11.97 -11.02
C LEU A 137 -3.05 12.25 -9.52
N LEU A 138 -2.36 11.38 -8.76
CA LEU A 138 -2.18 11.55 -7.32
C LEU A 138 -1.35 12.81 -6.99
N ASN A 139 -0.35 13.13 -7.81
CA ASN A 139 0.45 14.33 -7.65
C ASN A 139 -0.36 15.62 -7.88
N SER A 140 -1.36 15.59 -8.75
CA SER A 140 -2.24 16.73 -9.03
C SER A 140 -3.30 16.97 -7.96
N CYS A 141 -3.51 16.03 -7.02
CA CYS A 141 -4.53 16.10 -5.98
C CYS A 141 -3.95 16.54 -4.64
N GLY A 142 -4.71 17.36 -3.90
CA GLY A 142 -4.43 17.65 -2.50
C GLY A 142 -4.99 16.57 -1.55
N LEU A 143 -4.61 16.63 -0.27
CA LEU A 143 -5.18 15.78 0.76
C LEU A 143 -6.69 16.07 0.90
N GLY A 144 -7.50 15.04 0.86
CA GLY A 144 -8.96 15.13 0.91
C GLY A 144 -9.65 15.36 -0.46
N ALA A 145 -8.89 15.56 -1.53
CA ALA A 145 -9.43 15.73 -2.88
C ALA A 145 -9.35 14.41 -3.68
N ARG A 146 -10.49 13.94 -4.15
CA ARG A 146 -10.60 12.67 -4.90
C ARG A 146 -11.43 12.86 -6.16
N PRO A 147 -10.84 13.40 -7.24
CA PRO A 147 -11.59 13.70 -8.46
C PRO A 147 -12.14 12.47 -9.20
N TRP A 148 -11.62 11.27 -8.89
CA TRP A 148 -12.09 10.00 -9.46
C TRP A 148 -13.32 9.40 -8.73
N ARG A 149 -13.69 9.92 -7.57
CA ARG A 149 -14.95 9.59 -6.89
C ARG A 149 -15.98 10.68 -7.18
N LYS A 150 -16.89 10.36 -8.09
CA LYS A 150 -18.12 11.13 -8.25
C LYS A 150 -19.20 10.58 -7.31
#